data_ef582773f440f39ef6186317e9c380a9
#
_entry.id   ef582773f440f39ef6186317e9c380a9
#
_cell.length_a   1.000
_cell.length_b   1.000
_cell.length_c   1.000
_cell.angle_alpha   90.00
_cell.angle_beta   90.00
_cell.angle_gamma   90.00
#
_symmetry.space_group_name_H-M   'P 1'
#
loop_
_entity.id
_entity.type
_entity.pdbx_description
1 polymer ?
#
loop_
_entity_poly.entity_id
_entity_poly.type
_entity_poly.pdbx_seq_one_letter_code
_entity_poly.pdbx_strand_id
1 'polypeptide(L)'
;MRGISFMIMLLLSSSALADDAEKLLGNWKLISFFTEDVQTKQHNNIYGEHPNGFIGFTPGRFFAFVTAESRNAPQTLEEQAASYRTVIAYTGKWRLEGEKFITTVDAAWNPGWVGTEQVRFWRLEGGKLLITTAPFPMPNSNGSEKMMIGNLLWEREQ
;
A
#
# COMPACT_ATOMS: atom_id res chain seq x y z
N MET A 1 -19.33 3.26 50.69
CA MET A 1 -19.05 4.25 49.64
C MET A 1 -17.80 3.83 48.87
N ARG A 2 -18.01 3.06 47.79
CA ARG A 2 -16.96 2.61 46.87
C ARG A 2 -17.64 2.50 45.50
N GLY A 3 -17.44 3.43 44.64
CA GLY A 3 -17.91 3.38 43.28
C GLY A 3 -17.42 4.59 42.53
N ILE A 4 -17.14 4.40 41.29
CA ILE A 4 -16.82 5.39 40.24
C ILE A 4 -15.31 5.68 40.14
N SER A 5 -14.64 4.84 39.33
CA SER A 5 -13.45 5.27 38.59
C SER A 5 -13.07 4.25 37.50
N PHE A 6 -13.90 4.00 36.49
CA PHE A 6 -13.54 3.09 35.41
C PHE A 6 -14.22 3.45 34.07
N MET A 7 -14.32 4.72 33.72
CA MET A 7 -15.00 5.11 32.46
C MET A 7 -14.38 6.31 31.72
N ILE A 8 -13.06 6.49 31.80
CA ILE A 8 -12.40 7.62 31.08
C ILE A 8 -11.39 7.15 30.03
N MET A 9 -11.05 5.87 29.95
CA MET A 9 -9.93 5.39 29.10
C MET A 9 -10.31 5.05 27.64
N LEU A 10 -11.58 4.98 27.27
CA LEU A 10 -12.03 4.64 25.90
C LEU A 10 -12.17 5.85 24.94
N LEU A 11 -12.25 7.07 25.44
CA LEU A 11 -12.49 8.25 24.61
C LEU A 11 -11.23 8.84 23.99
N LEU A 12 -10.04 8.57 24.53
CA LEU A 12 -8.77 9.09 24.01
C LEU A 12 -8.27 8.36 22.78
N SER A 13 -8.60 7.08 22.62
CA SER A 13 -8.14 6.29 21.47
C SER A 13 -8.85 6.65 20.16
N SER A 14 -10.12 7.08 20.23
CA SER A 14 -10.91 7.42 19.05
C SER A 14 -10.48 8.76 18.41
N SER A 15 -10.03 9.72 19.22
CA SER A 15 -9.58 11.03 18.72
C SER A 15 -8.20 10.92 18.04
N ALA A 16 -7.30 10.09 18.54
CA ALA A 16 -5.99 9.88 17.93
C ALA A 16 -6.08 9.22 16.55
N LEU A 17 -6.93 8.23 16.40
CA LEU A 17 -7.15 7.55 15.10
C LEU A 17 -7.82 8.48 14.07
N ALA A 18 -8.70 9.36 14.49
CA ALA A 18 -9.32 10.35 13.61
C ALA A 18 -8.28 11.37 13.11
N ASP A 19 -7.41 11.87 14.01
CA ASP A 19 -6.31 12.78 13.66
C ASP A 19 -5.30 12.10 12.69
N ASP A 20 -4.99 10.84 12.89
CA ASP A 20 -4.11 10.08 12.00
C ASP A 20 -4.75 9.84 10.63
N ALA A 21 -6.05 9.56 10.57
CA ALA A 21 -6.77 9.44 9.30
C ALA A 21 -6.73 10.75 8.51
N GLU A 22 -6.92 11.89 9.15
CA GLU A 22 -6.83 13.21 8.51
C GLU A 22 -5.46 13.48 7.89
N LYS A 23 -4.38 13.02 8.53
CA LYS A 23 -3.00 13.15 8.01
C LYS A 23 -2.80 12.41 6.69
N LEU A 24 -3.54 11.33 6.44
CA LEU A 24 -3.47 10.55 5.22
C LEU A 24 -4.31 11.14 4.08
N LEU A 25 -5.39 11.86 4.37
CA LEU A 25 -6.31 12.38 3.34
C LEU A 25 -5.60 13.18 2.26
N GLY A 26 -6.04 13.01 1.02
CA GLY A 26 -5.52 13.68 -0.17
C GLY A 26 -4.81 12.73 -1.12
N ASN A 27 -4.14 13.31 -2.11
CA ASN A 27 -3.42 12.58 -3.14
C ASN A 27 -1.92 12.56 -2.85
N TRP A 28 -1.30 11.45 -3.17
CA TRP A 28 0.12 11.21 -2.99
C TRP A 28 0.71 10.64 -4.27
N LYS A 29 1.83 11.20 -4.69
CA LYS A 29 2.60 10.78 -5.87
C LYS A 29 3.74 9.87 -5.44
N LEU A 30 3.96 8.79 -6.18
CA LEU A 30 5.03 7.83 -5.93
C LEU A 30 6.41 8.46 -6.20
N ILE A 31 7.33 8.30 -5.26
CA ILE A 31 8.74 8.64 -5.40
C ILE A 31 9.56 7.41 -5.76
N SER A 32 9.36 6.30 -5.04
CA SER A 32 10.09 5.05 -5.25
C SER A 32 9.30 3.83 -4.81
N PHE A 33 9.59 2.71 -5.44
CA PHE A 33 9.07 1.41 -5.07
C PHE A 33 10.15 0.35 -5.23
N PHE A 34 10.51 -0.31 -4.15
CA PHE A 34 11.38 -1.48 -4.18
C PHE A 34 10.81 -2.61 -3.31
N THR A 35 11.19 -3.81 -3.62
CA THR A 35 10.95 -4.97 -2.76
C THR A 35 12.23 -5.34 -2.01
N GLU A 36 12.09 -5.72 -0.74
CA GLU A 36 13.18 -6.20 0.10
C GLU A 36 12.98 -7.68 0.40
N ASP A 37 14.00 -8.48 0.17
CA ASP A 37 14.03 -9.87 0.62
C ASP A 37 14.14 -9.92 2.14
N VAL A 38 13.21 -10.62 2.79
CA VAL A 38 13.12 -10.67 4.26
C VAL A 38 14.39 -11.26 4.90
N GLN A 39 15.03 -12.25 4.24
CA GLN A 39 16.18 -12.96 4.77
C GLN A 39 17.50 -12.27 4.45
N THR A 40 17.70 -11.90 3.17
CA THR A 40 18.99 -11.37 2.68
C THR A 40 19.09 -9.86 2.76
N LYS A 41 17.97 -9.15 2.95
CA LYS A 41 17.86 -7.69 2.92
C LYS A 41 18.22 -7.05 1.56
N GLN A 42 18.30 -7.86 0.53
CA GLN A 42 18.53 -7.36 -0.82
C GLN A 42 17.31 -6.61 -1.35
N HIS A 43 17.56 -5.47 -1.98
CA HIS A 43 16.54 -4.64 -2.62
C HIS A 43 16.45 -4.95 -4.11
N ASN A 44 15.22 -4.91 -4.65
CA ASN A 44 14.97 -5.09 -6.07
C ASN A 44 13.95 -4.04 -6.54
N ASN A 45 14.33 -3.26 -7.54
CA ASN A 45 13.48 -2.25 -8.16
C ASN A 45 12.63 -2.90 -9.27
N ILE A 46 11.67 -3.73 -8.86
CA ILE A 46 10.86 -4.53 -9.81
C ILE A 46 10.02 -3.70 -10.78
N TYR A 47 9.82 -2.41 -10.49
CA TYR A 47 9.09 -1.45 -11.34
C TYR A 47 10.00 -0.38 -11.95
N GLY A 48 11.33 -0.55 -11.88
CA GLY A 48 12.33 0.43 -12.36
C GLY A 48 12.75 1.41 -11.27
N GLU A 49 13.68 2.30 -11.62
CA GLU A 49 14.21 3.32 -10.70
C GLU A 49 13.22 4.47 -10.48
N HIS A 50 12.38 4.77 -11.50
CA HIS A 50 11.42 5.87 -11.49
C HIS A 50 10.01 5.38 -11.82
N PRO A 51 9.41 4.51 -10.99
CA PRO A 51 8.05 4.03 -11.21
C PRO A 51 7.06 5.19 -11.16
N ASN A 52 5.93 5.04 -11.86
CA ASN A 52 4.86 6.02 -11.83
C ASN A 52 3.72 5.52 -10.92
N GLY A 53 3.10 6.42 -10.20
CA GLY A 53 1.95 6.02 -9.40
C GLY A 53 1.36 7.14 -8.56
N PHE A 54 0.10 6.91 -8.23
CA PHE A 54 -0.67 7.77 -7.34
C PHE A 54 -1.48 6.90 -6.38
N ILE A 55 -1.63 7.39 -5.17
CA ILE A 55 -2.63 6.90 -4.23
C ILE A 55 -3.46 8.09 -3.74
N GLY A 56 -4.69 7.79 -3.38
CA GLY A 56 -5.56 8.79 -2.78
C GLY A 56 -6.35 8.21 -1.63
N PHE A 57 -6.48 9.04 -0.59
CA PHE A 57 -7.33 8.77 0.56
C PHE A 57 -8.43 9.82 0.60
N THR A 58 -9.67 9.39 0.55
CA THR A 58 -10.85 10.19 0.86
C THR A 58 -11.49 9.69 2.15
N PRO A 59 -12.41 10.39 2.79
CA PRO A 59 -13.04 9.93 4.04
C PRO A 59 -13.67 8.54 3.99
N GLY A 60 -14.00 8.02 2.81
CA GLY A 60 -14.67 6.72 2.66
C GLY A 60 -13.95 5.73 1.74
N ARG A 61 -12.91 6.18 1.01
CA ARG A 61 -12.31 5.36 -0.03
C ARG A 61 -10.82 5.59 -0.18
N PHE A 62 -10.09 4.50 -0.35
CA PHE A 62 -8.71 4.46 -0.81
C PHE A 62 -8.68 4.02 -2.27
N PHE A 63 -7.75 4.56 -3.03
CA PHE A 63 -7.40 4.06 -4.36
C PHE A 63 -5.89 4.11 -4.59
N ALA A 64 -5.40 3.16 -5.37
CA ALA A 64 -4.01 3.07 -5.77
C ALA A 64 -3.91 2.77 -7.26
N PHE A 65 -2.97 3.42 -7.91
CA PHE A 65 -2.56 3.12 -9.26
C PHE A 65 -1.04 3.27 -9.37
N VAL A 66 -0.34 2.17 -9.59
CA VAL A 66 1.13 2.12 -9.69
C VAL A 66 1.52 1.37 -10.96
N THR A 67 2.45 1.93 -11.72
CA THR A 67 2.99 1.30 -12.92
C THR A 67 4.50 1.32 -12.93
N ALA A 68 5.09 0.34 -13.61
CA ALA A 68 6.52 0.36 -13.87
C ALA A 68 6.91 1.59 -14.72
N GLU A 69 8.19 2.00 -14.60
CA GLU A 69 8.78 3.13 -15.30
C GLU A 69 8.65 3.04 -16.81
N SER A 70 9.00 1.88 -17.37
CA SER A 70 9.00 1.65 -18.82
C SER A 70 7.83 0.75 -19.22
N ARG A 71 6.84 1.32 -19.89
CA ARG A 71 5.71 0.59 -20.42
C ARG A 71 5.41 1.07 -21.85
N ASN A 72 5.35 0.12 -22.78
CA ASN A 72 4.94 0.37 -24.16
C ASN A 72 3.53 -0.17 -24.40
N ALA A 73 2.84 0.37 -25.42
CA ALA A 73 1.57 -0.18 -25.87
C ALA A 73 1.80 -1.60 -26.42
N PRO A 74 1.18 -2.62 -25.81
CA PRO A 74 1.41 -4.02 -26.20
C PRO A 74 0.82 -4.30 -27.58
N GLN A 75 1.57 -5.01 -28.43
CA GLN A 75 1.17 -5.39 -29.78
C GLN A 75 0.80 -6.88 -29.87
N THR A 76 1.25 -7.68 -28.91
CA THR A 76 1.03 -9.14 -28.87
C THR A 76 0.36 -9.57 -27.57
N LEU A 77 -0.20 -10.76 -27.52
CA LEU A 77 -0.78 -11.34 -26.31
C LEU A 77 0.26 -11.53 -25.21
N GLU A 78 1.50 -11.86 -25.57
CA GLU A 78 2.60 -12.01 -24.62
C GLU A 78 2.96 -10.67 -23.98
N GLU A 79 3.04 -9.60 -24.77
CA GLU A 79 3.26 -8.23 -24.28
C GLU A 79 2.09 -7.73 -23.43
N GLN A 80 0.85 -8.09 -23.75
CA GLN A 80 -0.31 -7.80 -22.91
C GLN A 80 -0.20 -8.49 -21.57
N ALA A 81 0.18 -9.77 -21.53
CA ALA A 81 0.41 -10.51 -20.29
C ALA A 81 1.59 -9.93 -19.48
N ALA A 82 2.65 -9.47 -20.15
CA ALA A 82 3.76 -8.77 -19.50
C ALA A 82 3.30 -7.43 -18.90
N SER A 83 2.52 -6.64 -19.64
CA SER A 83 1.95 -5.37 -19.17
C SER A 83 1.07 -5.52 -17.93
N TYR A 84 0.31 -6.62 -17.84
CA TYR A 84 -0.50 -6.92 -16.65
C TYR A 84 0.35 -7.05 -15.38
N ARG A 85 1.58 -7.56 -15.48
CA ARG A 85 2.50 -7.73 -14.34
C ARG A 85 3.20 -6.43 -13.91
N THR A 86 3.09 -5.38 -14.70
CA THR A 86 3.72 -4.08 -14.46
C THR A 86 2.74 -3.00 -14.00
N VAL A 87 1.60 -3.41 -13.46
CA VAL A 87 0.59 -2.52 -12.88
C VAL A 87 0.06 -3.09 -11.57
N ILE A 88 -0.21 -2.21 -10.63
CA ILE A 88 -1.01 -2.46 -9.42
C ILE A 88 -2.09 -1.39 -9.41
N ALA A 89 -3.35 -1.81 -9.44
CA ALA A 89 -4.48 -0.88 -9.37
C ALA A 89 -5.61 -1.49 -8.55
N TYR A 90 -6.02 -0.81 -7.49
CA TYR A 90 -7.16 -1.26 -6.69
C TYR A 90 -7.79 -0.12 -5.91
N THR A 91 -9.01 -0.33 -5.48
CA THR A 91 -9.76 0.60 -4.65
C THR A 91 -10.67 -0.16 -3.69
N GLY A 92 -11.07 0.50 -2.62
CA GLY A 92 -11.99 -0.03 -1.65
C GLY A 92 -12.21 0.90 -0.46
N LYS A 93 -13.08 0.48 0.46
CA LYS A 93 -13.21 1.15 1.74
C LYS A 93 -11.99 0.90 2.58
N TRP A 94 -11.56 1.90 3.35
CA TRP A 94 -10.40 1.77 4.21
C TRP A 94 -10.68 2.16 5.65
N ARG A 95 -9.84 1.66 6.55
CA ARG A 95 -9.85 2.00 7.97
C ARG A 95 -8.43 1.96 8.53
N LEU A 96 -8.21 2.64 9.67
CA LEU A 96 -6.96 2.57 10.42
C LEU A 96 -7.09 1.60 11.60
N GLU A 97 -5.99 0.86 11.83
CA GLU A 97 -5.77 0.06 13.03
C GLU A 97 -4.31 0.29 13.50
N GLY A 98 -4.10 1.34 14.31
CA GLY A 98 -2.75 1.77 14.70
C GLY A 98 -1.91 2.17 13.49
N GLU A 99 -0.73 1.56 13.36
CA GLU A 99 0.20 1.80 12.23
C GLU A 99 -0.21 1.10 10.93
N LYS A 100 -1.40 0.54 10.86
CA LYS A 100 -1.92 -0.14 9.68
C LYS A 100 -3.09 0.64 9.10
N PHE A 101 -3.14 0.74 7.78
CA PHE A 101 -4.40 0.94 7.08
C PHE A 101 -4.78 -0.33 6.34
N ILE A 102 -6.06 -0.64 6.37
CA ILE A 102 -6.63 -1.86 5.81
C ILE A 102 -7.67 -1.46 4.79
N THR A 103 -7.50 -1.91 3.56
CA THR A 103 -8.46 -1.67 2.47
C THR A 103 -9.25 -2.93 2.20
N THR A 104 -10.57 -2.88 2.38
CA THR A 104 -11.48 -3.92 1.87
C THR A 104 -11.70 -3.65 0.40
N VAL A 105 -11.10 -4.47 -0.45
CA VAL A 105 -11.04 -4.25 -1.90
C VAL A 105 -12.37 -4.57 -2.56
N ASP A 106 -12.92 -3.62 -3.31
CA ASP A 106 -14.16 -3.81 -4.09
C ASP A 106 -13.93 -3.76 -5.61
N ALA A 107 -12.78 -3.22 -6.06
CA ALA A 107 -12.33 -3.31 -7.44
C ALA A 107 -10.80 -3.36 -7.51
N ALA A 108 -10.24 -4.20 -8.39
CA ALA A 108 -8.81 -4.35 -8.57
C ALA A 108 -8.47 -4.84 -9.98
N TRP A 109 -7.21 -4.52 -10.44
CA TRP A 109 -6.67 -5.08 -11.68
C TRP A 109 -6.52 -6.62 -11.58
N ASN A 110 -6.21 -7.14 -10.42
CA ASN A 110 -6.18 -8.57 -10.13
C ASN A 110 -7.52 -9.00 -9.53
N PRO A 111 -8.34 -9.75 -10.26
CA PRO A 111 -9.66 -10.18 -9.77
C PRO A 111 -9.61 -10.95 -8.45
N GLY A 112 -8.49 -11.64 -8.17
CA GLY A 112 -8.30 -12.37 -6.92
C GLY A 112 -8.18 -11.50 -5.67
N TRP A 113 -8.07 -10.17 -5.84
CA TRP A 113 -8.06 -9.22 -4.71
C TRP A 113 -9.44 -8.73 -4.30
N VAL A 114 -10.41 -8.84 -5.19
CA VAL A 114 -11.80 -8.39 -4.90
C VAL A 114 -12.39 -9.22 -3.76
N GLY A 115 -12.93 -8.55 -2.75
CA GLY A 115 -13.47 -9.17 -1.55
C GLY A 115 -12.43 -9.50 -0.48
N THR A 116 -11.14 -9.22 -0.72
CA THR A 116 -10.08 -9.42 0.28
C THR A 116 -9.73 -8.13 1.02
N GLU A 117 -8.97 -8.26 2.10
CA GLU A 117 -8.39 -7.13 2.81
C GLU A 117 -6.90 -6.99 2.46
N GLN A 118 -6.52 -5.80 2.01
CA GLN A 118 -5.13 -5.43 1.78
C GLN A 118 -4.60 -4.65 2.96
N VAL A 119 -3.72 -5.26 3.75
CA VAL A 119 -3.08 -4.65 4.93
C VAL A 119 -1.80 -3.96 4.50
N ARG A 120 -1.63 -2.71 4.91
CA ARG A 120 -0.42 -1.92 4.71
C ARG A 120 -0.01 -1.26 6.01
N PHE A 121 1.28 -1.19 6.25
CA PHE A 121 1.84 -0.40 7.33
C PHE A 121 2.22 0.98 6.80
N TRP A 122 2.03 2.02 7.60
CA TRP A 122 2.30 3.38 7.18
C TRP A 122 3.02 4.17 8.26
N ARG A 123 3.80 5.13 7.82
CA ARG A 123 4.37 6.18 8.68
C ARG A 123 4.65 7.43 7.88
N LEU A 124 4.61 8.57 8.56
CA LEU A 124 5.01 9.86 7.99
C LEU A 124 6.40 10.23 8.49
N GLU A 125 7.29 10.54 7.57
CA GLU A 125 8.66 10.99 7.84
C GLU A 125 9.00 12.18 6.96
N GLY A 126 9.31 13.34 7.58
CA GLY A 126 9.69 14.55 6.84
C GLY A 126 8.65 15.01 5.80
N GLY A 127 7.36 14.84 6.08
CA GLY A 127 6.27 15.17 5.16
C GLY A 127 6.04 14.16 4.04
N LYS A 128 6.82 13.08 3.99
CA LYS A 128 6.63 11.95 3.06
C LYS A 128 5.92 10.80 3.75
N LEU A 129 5.16 10.04 2.97
CA LEU A 129 4.43 8.86 3.44
C LEU A 129 5.18 7.61 2.99
N LEU A 130 5.67 6.83 3.93
CA LEU A 130 6.20 5.49 3.68
C LEU A 130 5.08 4.46 3.90
N ILE A 131 4.86 3.63 2.90
CA ILE A 131 3.94 2.48 2.97
C ILE A 131 4.74 1.20 2.75
N THR A 132 4.54 0.22 3.64
CA THR A 132 5.12 -1.12 3.48
C THR A 132 4.04 -2.19 3.48
N THR A 133 4.29 -3.27 2.73
CA THR A 133 3.40 -4.43 2.73
C THR A 133 3.71 -5.36 3.90
N ALA A 134 2.76 -6.23 4.25
CA ALA A 134 3.10 -7.46 4.95
C ALA A 134 4.02 -8.31 4.06
N PRO A 135 4.84 -9.22 4.61
CA PRO A 135 5.61 -10.17 3.82
C PRO A 135 4.70 -10.99 2.88
N PHE A 136 5.10 -11.11 1.61
CA PHE A 136 4.38 -11.90 0.61
C PHE A 136 5.35 -12.81 -0.16
N PRO A 137 4.89 -14.00 -0.61
CA PRO A 137 5.73 -14.90 -1.38
C PRO A 137 5.94 -14.36 -2.80
N MET A 138 7.16 -14.49 -3.31
CA MET A 138 7.54 -14.18 -4.68
C MET A 138 8.36 -15.34 -5.25
N PRO A 139 8.07 -15.81 -6.48
CA PRO A 139 8.84 -16.86 -7.12
C PRO A 139 10.31 -16.45 -7.29
N ASN A 140 11.20 -17.36 -6.99
CA ASN A 140 12.62 -17.21 -7.26
C ASN A 140 12.98 -17.88 -8.60
N SER A 141 14.09 -17.52 -9.20
CA SER A 141 14.58 -18.07 -10.49
C SER A 141 14.80 -19.58 -10.49
N ASN A 142 15.02 -20.17 -9.31
CA ASN A 142 15.20 -21.64 -9.14
C ASN A 142 13.89 -22.38 -8.83
N GLY A 143 12.73 -21.73 -8.91
CA GLY A 143 11.41 -22.31 -8.61
C GLY A 143 11.04 -22.38 -7.14
N SER A 144 11.93 -21.95 -6.22
CA SER A 144 11.56 -21.75 -4.82
C SER A 144 10.84 -20.39 -4.61
N GLU A 145 10.20 -20.24 -3.47
CA GLU A 145 9.62 -18.95 -3.07
C GLU A 145 10.52 -18.25 -2.07
N LYS A 146 10.58 -16.93 -2.16
CA LYS A 146 11.19 -16.06 -1.16
C LYS A 146 10.16 -15.07 -0.64
N MET A 147 10.27 -14.70 0.64
CA MET A 147 9.38 -13.72 1.25
C MET A 147 9.92 -12.32 1.02
N MET A 148 9.09 -11.47 0.46
CA MET A 148 9.41 -10.09 0.12
C MET A 148 8.53 -9.11 0.89
N ILE A 149 9.06 -7.92 1.15
CA ILE A 149 8.30 -6.76 1.64
C ILE A 149 8.38 -5.67 0.58
N GLY A 150 7.25 -5.13 0.18
CA GLY A 150 7.19 -3.95 -0.68
C GLY A 150 7.37 -2.68 0.14
N ASN A 151 8.22 -1.77 -0.32
CA ASN A 151 8.49 -0.46 0.28
C ASN A 151 8.19 0.62 -0.76
N LEU A 152 7.23 1.49 -0.46
CA LEU A 152 6.76 2.55 -1.35
C LEU A 152 6.86 3.89 -0.63
N LEU A 153 7.61 4.81 -1.20
CA LEU A 153 7.75 6.17 -0.68
C LEU A 153 6.93 7.14 -1.53
N TRP A 154 6.17 8.00 -0.88
CA TRP A 154 5.24 8.92 -1.50
C TRP A 154 5.46 10.35 -1.01
N GLU A 155 5.22 11.30 -1.89
CA GLU A 155 5.12 12.72 -1.54
C GLU A 155 3.68 13.21 -1.76
N ARG A 156 3.27 14.20 -0.99
CA ARG A 156 1.94 14.79 -1.14
C ARG A 156 1.88 15.57 -2.45
N GLU A 157 0.86 15.28 -3.25
CA GLU A 157 0.58 16.06 -4.46
C GLU A 157 -0.02 17.43 -4.07
N GLN A 158 0.51 18.50 -4.67
CA GLN A 158 0.06 19.88 -4.41
C GLN A 158 -1.12 20.25 -5.30
#